data_bdbcd06e6e27cb57e990217097d93695
#
_entry.id   bdbcd06e6e27cb57e990217097d93695
#
_cell.length_a   1.000
_cell.length_b   1.000
_cell.length_c   1.000
_cell.angle_alpha   90.00
_cell.angle_beta   90.00
_cell.angle_gamma   90.00
#
_symmetry.space_group_name_H-M   'P 1'
#
loop_
_entity.id
_entity.type
_entity.pdbx_description
1 polymer ?
#
loop_
_entity_poly.entity_id
_entity_poly.type
_entity_poly.pdbx_seq_one_letter_code
_entity_poly.pdbx_strand_id
1 'polypeptide(L)'
;QVRASIGIVPQEVNLDAFFSPKKLLDLQAGLYGVKAGQRITDTILKLVSLNDQAESYSRNLSGGMKRRLLIAKAMVHQPPILVLDEPTAGVDVELRKNLWENVKELNKIGVTIILTTHYLFEAQEMCERIAIINKGNLVALDTTEKLLDRIKTKKIIFTLENFNTNIKLSLPNTKFVINSSNKITVNYEKKAINFEILISYLKSNELKILDISIDEGNLEDVFIQLTKN
;
A
#
# COMPACT_ATOMS: atom_id res chain seq x y z
N GLN A 1 31.25 3.10 -1.67
CA GLN A 1 30.28 3.86 -2.48
C GLN A 1 28.85 3.37 -2.30
N VAL A 2 28.54 2.05 -2.45
CA VAL A 2 27.16 1.50 -2.37
C VAL A 2 26.46 1.89 -1.06
N ARG A 3 27.12 1.74 0.11
CA ARG A 3 26.50 2.10 1.40
C ARG A 3 26.12 3.58 1.52
N ALA A 4 26.84 4.46 0.83
CA ALA A 4 26.52 5.88 0.83
C ALA A 4 25.33 6.24 -0.07
N SER A 5 24.95 5.34 -0.98
CA SER A 5 23.83 5.56 -1.92
C SER A 5 22.52 4.95 -1.46
N ILE A 6 22.51 4.21 -0.36
CA ILE A 6 21.33 3.48 0.12
C ILE A 6 21.07 3.75 1.59
N GLY A 7 19.88 4.22 1.93
CA GLY A 7 19.33 4.20 3.28
C GLY A 7 18.48 2.95 3.48
N ILE A 8 18.59 2.31 4.63
CA ILE A 8 17.83 1.10 4.93
C ILE A 8 17.05 1.31 6.24
N VAL A 9 15.76 1.06 6.19
CA VAL A 9 14.87 1.04 7.36
C VAL A 9 14.42 -0.40 7.58
N PRO A 10 14.96 -1.07 8.61
CA PRO A 10 14.60 -2.46 8.89
C PRO A 10 13.19 -2.59 9.47
N GLN A 11 12.61 -3.78 9.39
CA GLN A 11 11.32 -4.11 9.98
C GLN A 11 11.30 -3.91 11.49
N GLU A 12 12.37 -4.31 12.18
CA GLU A 12 12.49 -4.16 13.64
C GLU A 12 12.91 -2.76 14.05
N VAL A 13 12.25 -2.23 15.09
CA VAL A 13 12.59 -0.93 15.67
C VAL A 13 13.77 -1.10 16.64
N ASN A 14 14.98 -0.95 16.11
CA ASN A 14 16.21 -1.04 16.90
C ASN A 14 16.83 0.36 17.04
N LEU A 15 16.46 1.04 18.13
CA LEU A 15 16.96 2.38 18.49
C LEU A 15 17.52 2.34 19.90
N ASP A 16 18.64 3.06 20.10
CA ASP A 16 19.18 3.24 21.45
C ASP A 16 18.21 4.08 22.29
N ALA A 17 17.80 3.50 23.42
CA ALA A 17 16.76 4.05 24.28
C ALA A 17 17.21 5.32 25.05
N PHE A 18 18.52 5.51 25.21
CA PHE A 18 19.12 6.55 26.05
C PHE A 18 19.59 7.80 25.28
N PHE A 19 19.56 7.75 23.95
CA PHE A 19 19.85 8.93 23.14
C PHE A 19 18.58 9.65 22.72
N SER A 20 18.69 10.96 22.52
CA SER A 20 17.64 11.74 21.88
C SER A 20 17.66 11.54 20.36
N PRO A 21 16.52 11.77 19.65
CA PRO A 21 16.47 11.75 18.20
C PRO A 21 17.62 12.54 17.55
N LYS A 22 17.82 13.77 17.96
CA LYS A 22 18.90 14.63 17.45
C LYS A 22 20.26 13.99 17.62
N LYS A 23 20.56 13.48 18.82
CA LYS A 23 21.84 12.83 19.10
C LYS A 23 22.03 11.56 18.27
N LEU A 24 21.00 10.74 18.11
CA LEU A 24 21.05 9.54 17.27
C LEU A 24 21.35 9.88 15.81
N LEU A 25 20.69 10.90 15.27
CA LEU A 25 20.90 11.32 13.88
C LEU A 25 22.30 11.89 13.70
N ASP A 26 22.80 12.71 14.64
CA ASP A 26 24.15 13.27 14.59
C ASP A 26 25.25 12.20 14.66
N LEU A 27 25.07 11.19 15.53
CA LEU A 27 25.96 10.04 15.60
C LEU A 27 25.97 9.25 14.29
N GLN A 28 24.78 8.97 13.76
CA GLN A 28 24.63 8.23 12.49
C GLN A 28 25.26 8.98 11.33
N ALA A 29 25.04 10.30 11.23
CA ALA A 29 25.67 11.15 10.21
C ALA A 29 27.20 11.10 10.31
N GLY A 30 27.73 11.12 11.53
CA GLY A 30 29.18 10.97 11.78
C GLY A 30 29.72 9.62 11.29
N LEU A 31 29.00 8.52 11.49
CA LEU A 31 29.36 7.19 10.98
C LEU A 31 29.43 7.13 9.45
N TYR A 32 28.62 7.93 8.75
CA TYR A 32 28.69 8.10 7.30
C TYR A 32 29.72 9.15 6.84
N GLY A 33 30.48 9.72 7.77
CA GLY A 33 31.53 10.72 7.48
C GLY A 33 30.99 12.13 7.18
N VAL A 34 29.70 12.41 7.51
CA VAL A 34 29.14 13.76 7.35
C VAL A 34 29.68 14.69 8.43
N LYS A 35 30.43 15.71 8.00
CA LYS A 35 31.04 16.70 8.93
C LYS A 35 29.93 17.48 9.67
N ALA A 36 30.22 17.90 10.91
CA ALA A 36 29.24 18.57 11.77
C ALA A 36 28.51 19.74 11.09
N GLY A 37 29.25 20.61 10.38
CA GLY A 37 28.67 21.75 9.67
C GLY A 37 27.86 21.40 8.38
N GLN A 38 27.86 20.15 7.98
CA GLN A 38 27.09 19.64 6.79
C GLN A 38 25.91 18.79 7.18
N ARG A 39 25.67 18.55 8.46
CA ARG A 39 24.57 17.75 8.95
C ARG A 39 23.26 18.49 8.78
N ILE A 40 22.26 17.79 8.29
CA ILE A 40 20.90 18.30 8.06
C ILE A 40 19.92 17.73 9.10
N THR A 41 20.40 17.42 10.30
CA THR A 41 19.65 16.77 11.39
C THR A 41 18.33 17.48 11.68
N ASP A 42 18.35 18.82 11.87
CA ASP A 42 17.13 19.59 12.18
C ASP A 42 16.15 19.60 11.00
N THR A 43 16.64 19.61 9.76
CA THR A 43 15.80 19.53 8.54
C THR A 43 15.11 18.17 8.46
N ILE A 44 15.84 17.08 8.71
CA ILE A 44 15.28 15.72 8.70
C ILE A 44 14.26 15.55 9.82
N LEU A 45 14.53 16.04 11.04
CA LEU A 45 13.60 15.98 12.16
C LEU A 45 12.28 16.69 11.83
N LYS A 46 12.33 17.84 11.15
CA LYS A 46 11.13 18.54 10.66
C LYS A 46 10.38 17.71 9.62
N LEU A 47 11.11 17.14 8.65
CA LEU A 47 10.54 16.33 7.57
C LEU A 47 9.74 15.13 8.11
N VAL A 48 10.26 14.48 9.17
CA VAL A 48 9.57 13.35 9.81
C VAL A 48 8.68 13.76 10.99
N SER A 49 8.44 15.07 11.20
CA SER A 49 7.60 15.62 12.26
C SER A 49 8.02 15.16 13.67
N LEU A 50 9.30 15.26 13.98
CA LEU A 50 9.91 14.94 15.28
C LEU A 50 10.71 16.09 15.89
N ASN A 51 10.54 17.32 15.39
CA ASN A 51 11.24 18.51 15.92
C ASN A 51 10.95 18.76 17.40
N ASP A 52 9.70 18.60 17.85
CA ASP A 52 9.29 18.83 19.24
C ASP A 52 9.87 17.77 20.21
N GLN A 53 10.24 16.58 19.69
CA GLN A 53 10.83 15.48 20.44
C GLN A 53 12.36 15.37 20.24
N ALA A 54 12.98 16.35 19.56
CA ALA A 54 14.39 16.30 19.18
C ALA A 54 15.34 15.97 20.34
N GLU A 55 15.07 16.50 21.54
CA GLU A 55 15.90 16.33 22.74
C GLU A 55 15.29 15.33 23.76
N SER A 56 14.13 14.76 23.48
CA SER A 56 13.51 13.73 24.35
C SER A 56 14.24 12.40 24.23
N TYR A 57 14.31 11.60 25.28
CA TYR A 57 14.87 10.25 25.18
C TYR A 57 14.04 9.38 24.24
N SER A 58 14.70 8.60 23.35
CA SER A 58 14.04 7.73 22.37
C SER A 58 13.14 6.67 23.01
N ARG A 59 13.38 6.27 24.27
CA ARG A 59 12.48 5.38 25.02
C ARG A 59 11.10 5.97 25.24
N ASN A 60 10.98 7.29 25.31
CA ASN A 60 9.72 7.99 25.57
C ASN A 60 8.88 8.22 24.30
N LEU A 61 9.42 7.89 23.13
CA LEU A 61 8.72 8.02 21.87
C LEU A 61 7.68 6.91 21.69
N SER A 62 6.53 7.25 21.08
CA SER A 62 5.56 6.26 20.64
C SER A 62 6.12 5.32 19.56
N GLY A 63 5.47 4.20 19.30
CA GLY A 63 5.89 3.27 18.25
C GLY A 63 6.02 3.93 16.87
N GLY A 64 5.06 4.76 16.50
CA GLY A 64 5.09 5.52 15.25
C GLY A 64 6.19 6.58 15.20
N MET A 65 6.46 7.28 16.31
CA MET A 65 7.59 8.21 16.41
C MET A 65 8.92 7.49 16.24
N LYS A 66 9.08 6.31 16.85
CA LYS A 66 10.27 5.47 16.69
C LYS A 66 10.45 5.04 15.24
N ARG A 67 9.37 4.67 14.55
CA ARG A 67 9.41 4.27 13.14
C ARG A 67 9.83 5.45 12.24
N ARG A 68 9.29 6.66 12.48
CA ARG A 68 9.71 7.88 11.78
C ARG A 68 11.17 8.22 12.06
N LEU A 69 11.65 8.01 13.27
CA LEU A 69 13.06 8.21 13.63
C LEU A 69 14.00 7.23 12.90
N LEU A 70 13.57 5.99 12.64
CA LEU A 70 14.32 5.05 11.80
C LEU A 70 14.46 5.54 10.34
N ILE A 71 13.39 6.10 9.78
CA ILE A 71 13.45 6.73 8.44
C ILE A 71 14.42 7.92 8.48
N ALA A 72 14.29 8.79 9.46
CA ALA A 72 15.21 9.90 9.66
C ALA A 72 16.67 9.45 9.73
N LYS A 73 16.93 8.38 10.50
CA LYS A 73 18.27 7.77 10.65
C LYS A 73 18.82 7.25 9.32
N ALA A 74 17.97 6.67 8.47
CA ALA A 74 18.35 6.17 7.15
C ALA A 74 18.66 7.31 6.16
N MET A 75 18.16 8.52 6.42
CA MET A 75 18.27 9.69 5.53
C MET A 75 19.43 10.65 5.87
N VAL A 76 20.14 10.49 6.99
CA VAL A 76 21.16 11.45 7.47
C VAL A 76 22.31 11.71 6.49
N HIS A 77 22.61 10.78 5.62
CA HIS A 77 23.64 10.88 4.59
C HIS A 77 23.08 11.20 3.19
N GLN A 78 21.80 11.57 3.13
CA GLN A 78 21.08 11.96 1.90
C GLN A 78 21.18 10.93 0.77
N PRO A 79 20.83 9.67 1.00
CA PRO A 79 20.93 8.65 -0.01
C PRO A 79 19.88 8.88 -1.13
N PRO A 80 20.22 8.65 -2.41
CA PRO A 80 19.25 8.72 -3.49
C PRO A 80 18.24 7.55 -3.49
N ILE A 81 18.51 6.48 -2.73
CA ILE A 81 17.64 5.30 -2.63
C ILE A 81 17.35 5.01 -1.16
N LEU A 82 16.08 4.81 -0.82
CA LEU A 82 15.63 4.40 0.51
C LEU A 82 14.90 3.06 0.41
N VAL A 83 15.39 2.07 1.14
CA VAL A 83 14.76 0.74 1.24
C VAL A 83 14.00 0.67 2.55
N LEU A 84 12.70 0.37 2.47
CA LEU A 84 11.79 0.23 3.60
C LEU A 84 11.35 -1.23 3.69
N ASP A 85 11.77 -1.90 4.75
CA ASP A 85 11.40 -3.31 4.96
C ASP A 85 10.22 -3.38 5.92
N GLU A 86 9.04 -3.79 5.40
CA GLU A 86 7.77 -3.92 6.15
C GLU A 86 7.49 -2.70 7.06
N PRO A 87 7.53 -1.46 6.56
CA PRO A 87 7.57 -0.26 7.40
C PRO A 87 6.29 -0.05 8.22
N THR A 88 5.19 -0.67 7.87
CA THR A 88 3.88 -0.54 8.52
C THR A 88 3.47 -1.78 9.33
N ALA A 89 4.34 -2.78 9.43
CA ALA A 89 4.05 -3.97 10.23
C ALA A 89 3.81 -3.60 11.71
N GLY A 90 2.65 -4.00 12.25
CA GLY A 90 2.26 -3.71 13.63
C GLY A 90 1.96 -2.24 13.96
N VAL A 91 1.75 -1.41 12.93
CA VAL A 91 1.41 0.01 13.08
C VAL A 91 -0.11 0.19 12.91
N ASP A 92 -0.74 0.98 13.79
CA ASP A 92 -2.15 1.32 13.67
C ASP A 92 -2.46 2.20 12.44
N VAL A 93 -3.76 2.36 12.12
CA VAL A 93 -4.21 3.00 10.88
C VAL A 93 -3.78 4.46 10.77
N GLU A 94 -3.85 5.22 11.88
CA GLU A 94 -3.50 6.65 11.87
C GLU A 94 -1.99 6.85 11.70
N LEU A 95 -1.20 6.09 12.46
CA LEU A 95 0.26 6.14 12.35
C LEU A 95 0.76 5.67 10.98
N ARG A 96 0.08 4.69 10.38
CA ARG A 96 0.35 4.20 9.02
C ARG A 96 0.16 5.32 7.99
N LYS A 97 -0.95 6.06 8.07
CA LYS A 97 -1.23 7.18 7.18
C LYS A 97 -0.14 8.24 7.26
N ASN A 98 0.23 8.65 8.48
CA ASN A 98 1.30 9.63 8.72
C ASN A 98 2.66 9.15 8.18
N LEU A 99 2.97 7.86 8.30
CA LEU A 99 4.18 7.27 7.74
C LEU A 99 4.21 7.41 6.21
N TRP A 100 3.10 7.08 5.55
CA TRP A 100 2.99 7.15 4.10
C TRP A 100 3.06 8.57 3.55
N GLU A 101 2.52 9.55 4.27
CA GLU A 101 2.66 10.97 3.92
C GLU A 101 4.14 11.37 3.91
N ASN A 102 4.91 11.00 4.95
CA ASN A 102 6.34 11.27 5.01
C ASN A 102 7.12 10.57 3.87
N VAL A 103 6.79 9.33 3.55
CA VAL A 103 7.43 8.58 2.45
C VAL A 103 7.13 9.23 1.09
N LYS A 104 5.89 9.68 0.87
CA LYS A 104 5.50 10.41 -0.34
C LYS A 104 6.27 11.74 -0.48
N GLU A 105 6.46 12.48 0.60
CA GLU A 105 7.25 13.72 0.58
C GLU A 105 8.72 13.44 0.22
N LEU A 106 9.33 12.38 0.76
CA LEU A 106 10.68 11.97 0.37
C LEU A 106 10.76 11.62 -1.13
N ASN A 107 9.78 10.92 -1.66
CA ASN A 107 9.73 10.58 -3.08
C ASN A 107 9.57 11.82 -3.96
N LYS A 108 8.72 12.78 -3.59
CA LYS A 108 8.54 14.06 -4.30
C LYS A 108 9.83 14.87 -4.42
N ILE A 109 10.70 14.83 -3.41
CA ILE A 109 12.01 15.51 -3.47
C ILE A 109 13.10 14.70 -4.18
N GLY A 110 12.74 13.59 -4.85
CA GLY A 110 13.59 12.81 -5.74
C GLY A 110 14.24 11.57 -5.12
N VAL A 111 13.88 11.17 -3.91
CA VAL A 111 14.38 9.91 -3.33
C VAL A 111 13.64 8.73 -3.95
N THR A 112 14.38 7.77 -4.51
CA THR A 112 13.79 6.51 -4.98
C THR A 112 13.44 5.62 -3.80
N ILE A 113 12.19 5.20 -3.69
CA ILE A 113 11.70 4.35 -2.61
C ILE A 113 11.58 2.90 -3.10
N ILE A 114 12.19 1.97 -2.37
CA ILE A 114 11.99 0.54 -2.54
C ILE A 114 11.27 0.04 -1.28
N LEU A 115 10.07 -0.51 -1.45
CA LEU A 115 9.22 -0.97 -0.37
C LEU A 115 9.07 -2.48 -0.45
N THR A 116 9.30 -3.19 0.66
CA THR A 116 8.82 -4.56 0.83
C THR A 116 7.58 -4.54 1.72
N THR A 117 6.55 -5.28 1.35
CA THR A 117 5.33 -5.44 2.15
C THR A 117 4.57 -6.70 1.77
N HIS A 118 3.86 -7.28 2.73
CA HIS A 118 2.86 -8.31 2.49
C HIS A 118 1.44 -7.74 2.46
N TYR A 119 1.27 -6.44 2.71
CA TYR A 119 -0.01 -5.74 2.59
C TYR A 119 -0.22 -5.30 1.15
N LEU A 120 -0.90 -6.12 0.35
CA LEU A 120 -1.09 -5.88 -1.09
C LEU A 120 -1.81 -4.56 -1.39
N PHE A 121 -2.73 -4.14 -0.50
CA PHE A 121 -3.39 -2.84 -0.60
C PHE A 121 -2.38 -1.68 -0.54
N GLU A 122 -1.39 -1.73 0.36
CA GLU A 122 -0.36 -0.69 0.44
C GLU A 122 0.51 -0.66 -0.82
N ALA A 123 0.90 -1.82 -1.33
CA ALA A 123 1.65 -1.90 -2.57
C ALA A 123 0.86 -1.27 -3.73
N GLN A 124 -0.44 -1.54 -3.83
CA GLN A 124 -1.32 -0.98 -4.86
C GLN A 124 -1.44 0.53 -4.77
N GLU A 125 -1.58 1.10 -3.56
CA GLU A 125 -1.79 2.53 -3.34
C GLU A 125 -0.50 3.37 -3.41
N MET A 126 0.66 2.74 -3.12
CA MET A 126 1.91 3.48 -2.92
C MET A 126 2.93 3.28 -4.04
N CYS A 127 2.85 2.18 -4.79
CA CYS A 127 3.89 1.80 -5.73
C CYS A 127 3.43 1.99 -7.19
N GLU A 128 4.26 2.66 -7.99
CA GLU A 128 4.06 2.75 -9.44
C GLU A 128 4.38 1.43 -10.13
N ARG A 129 5.37 0.69 -9.60
CA ARG A 129 5.81 -0.61 -10.12
C ARG A 129 5.89 -1.62 -8.98
N ILE A 130 5.47 -2.83 -9.27
CA ILE A 130 5.41 -3.91 -8.28
C ILE A 130 6.11 -5.15 -8.83
N ALA A 131 6.98 -5.73 -8.00
CA ALA A 131 7.57 -7.05 -8.19
C ALA A 131 6.86 -8.05 -7.29
N ILE A 132 6.26 -9.08 -7.86
CA ILE A 132 5.63 -10.18 -7.10
C ILE A 132 6.64 -11.32 -7.01
N ILE A 133 6.99 -11.69 -5.78
CA ILE A 133 7.93 -12.79 -5.49
C ILE A 133 7.15 -13.92 -4.81
N ASN A 134 7.31 -15.13 -5.31
CA ASN A 134 6.74 -16.34 -4.72
C ASN A 134 7.77 -17.46 -4.65
N LYS A 135 7.97 -18.06 -3.50
CA LYS A 135 8.95 -19.16 -3.26
C LYS A 135 10.35 -18.84 -3.81
N GLY A 136 10.80 -17.58 -3.61
CA GLY A 136 12.12 -17.12 -4.06
C GLY A 136 12.22 -16.77 -5.54
N ASN A 137 11.16 -16.93 -6.33
CA ASN A 137 11.13 -16.62 -7.76
C ASN A 137 10.36 -15.32 -8.03
N LEU A 138 10.88 -14.53 -8.97
CA LEU A 138 10.16 -13.36 -9.48
C LEU A 138 9.04 -13.85 -10.42
N VAL A 139 7.78 -13.71 -9.98
CA VAL A 139 6.61 -14.18 -10.73
C VAL A 139 6.10 -13.11 -11.69
N ALA A 140 6.16 -11.84 -11.29
CA ALA A 140 5.77 -10.72 -12.13
C ALA A 140 6.55 -9.46 -11.74
N LEU A 141 6.81 -8.59 -12.71
CA LEU A 141 7.36 -7.23 -12.53
C LEU A 141 6.72 -6.33 -13.58
N ASP A 142 5.87 -5.42 -13.15
CA ASP A 142 5.19 -4.49 -14.06
C ASP A 142 4.72 -3.23 -13.31
N THR A 143 4.10 -2.28 -14.01
CA THR A 143 3.38 -1.19 -13.38
C THR A 143 2.13 -1.72 -12.65
N THR A 144 1.71 -1.03 -11.60
CA THR A 144 0.51 -1.39 -10.84
C THR A 144 -0.71 -1.49 -11.75
N GLU A 145 -0.89 -0.54 -12.66
CA GLU A 145 -1.97 -0.52 -13.65
C GLU A 145 -1.98 -1.79 -14.53
N LYS A 146 -0.84 -2.15 -15.13
CA LYS A 146 -0.73 -3.34 -15.97
C LYS A 146 -0.93 -4.65 -15.21
N LEU A 147 -0.57 -4.68 -13.92
CA LEU A 147 -0.86 -5.84 -13.08
C LEU A 147 -2.36 -5.96 -12.84
N LEU A 148 -3.06 -4.87 -12.54
CA LEU A 148 -4.52 -4.84 -12.36
C LEU A 148 -5.27 -5.16 -13.66
N ASP A 149 -4.74 -4.78 -14.82
CA ASP A 149 -5.32 -5.12 -16.13
C ASP A 149 -5.31 -6.63 -16.44
N ARG A 150 -4.52 -7.42 -15.72
CA ARG A 150 -4.56 -8.89 -15.83
C ARG A 150 -5.86 -9.49 -15.30
N ILE A 151 -6.62 -8.75 -14.49
CA ILE A 151 -7.93 -9.16 -13.98
C ILE A 151 -8.95 -9.07 -15.12
N LYS A 152 -9.30 -10.21 -15.69
CA LYS A 152 -10.23 -10.30 -16.83
C LYS A 152 -11.70 -10.17 -16.44
N THR A 153 -12.02 -10.42 -15.19
CA THR A 153 -13.41 -10.42 -14.68
C THR A 153 -13.67 -9.18 -13.83
N LYS A 154 -14.91 -8.69 -13.92
CA LYS A 154 -15.45 -7.69 -12.97
C LYS A 154 -16.57 -8.33 -12.16
N LYS A 155 -16.76 -7.83 -10.96
CA LYS A 155 -17.82 -8.23 -10.06
C LYS A 155 -18.70 -7.02 -9.76
N ILE A 156 -19.99 -7.15 -9.98
CA ILE A 156 -20.97 -6.11 -9.63
C ILE A 156 -21.94 -6.69 -8.62
N ILE A 157 -22.20 -5.94 -7.58
CA ILE A 157 -23.20 -6.26 -6.57
C ILE A 157 -24.37 -5.32 -6.79
N PHE A 158 -25.51 -5.87 -7.17
CA PHE A 158 -26.76 -5.15 -7.27
C PHE A 158 -27.54 -5.32 -5.96
N THR A 159 -27.89 -4.20 -5.34
CA THR A 159 -28.89 -4.16 -4.27
C THR A 159 -30.24 -3.92 -4.93
N LEU A 160 -31.16 -4.82 -4.72
CA LEU A 160 -32.47 -4.83 -5.37
C LEU A 160 -33.57 -4.65 -4.33
N GLU A 161 -34.76 -4.25 -4.76
CA GLU A 161 -35.98 -4.46 -3.99
C GLU A 161 -36.16 -5.96 -3.71
N ASN A 162 -36.84 -6.35 -2.62
CA ASN A 162 -37.03 -7.78 -2.32
C ASN A 162 -37.67 -8.52 -3.48
N PHE A 163 -37.06 -9.60 -3.88
CA PHE A 163 -37.47 -10.42 -5.03
C PHE A 163 -37.48 -11.91 -4.66
N ASN A 164 -38.10 -12.72 -5.52
CA ASN A 164 -38.13 -14.15 -5.34
C ASN A 164 -36.74 -14.76 -5.64
N THR A 165 -36.09 -15.32 -4.63
CA THR A 165 -34.74 -15.90 -4.72
C THR A 165 -34.65 -17.16 -5.59
N ASN A 166 -35.81 -17.77 -5.98
CA ASN A 166 -35.87 -18.92 -6.89
C ASN A 166 -35.76 -18.51 -8.38
N ILE A 167 -35.59 -17.21 -8.67
CA ILE A 167 -35.43 -16.74 -10.06
C ILE A 167 -34.16 -17.33 -10.68
N LYS A 168 -34.29 -17.84 -11.91
CA LYS A 168 -33.16 -18.33 -12.70
C LYS A 168 -32.67 -17.22 -13.63
N LEU A 169 -31.53 -16.64 -13.31
CA LEU A 169 -30.85 -15.64 -14.14
C LEU A 169 -29.73 -16.31 -14.95
N SER A 170 -29.75 -16.11 -16.26
CA SER A 170 -28.72 -16.63 -17.16
C SER A 170 -28.45 -15.63 -18.27
N LEU A 171 -27.23 -15.19 -18.40
CA LEU A 171 -26.75 -14.33 -19.49
C LEU A 171 -25.38 -14.87 -19.94
N PRO A 172 -25.09 -14.97 -21.24
CA PRO A 172 -23.78 -15.45 -21.71
C PRO A 172 -22.61 -14.69 -21.05
N ASN A 173 -21.52 -15.38 -20.74
CA ASN A 173 -20.30 -14.83 -20.12
C ASN A 173 -20.53 -14.16 -18.75
N THR A 174 -21.59 -14.53 -18.05
CA THR A 174 -21.87 -14.05 -16.68
C THR A 174 -22.15 -15.21 -15.74
N LYS A 175 -21.85 -14.96 -14.46
CA LYS A 175 -22.25 -15.85 -13.37
C LYS A 175 -23.02 -15.04 -12.33
N PHE A 176 -24.30 -15.34 -12.17
CA PHE A 176 -25.14 -14.75 -11.14
C PHE A 176 -25.04 -15.55 -9.84
N VAL A 177 -24.88 -14.86 -8.73
CA VAL A 177 -24.92 -15.43 -7.38
C VAL A 177 -25.92 -14.63 -6.57
N ILE A 178 -27.00 -15.27 -6.14
CA ILE A 178 -28.00 -14.67 -5.26
C ILE A 178 -27.46 -14.78 -3.82
N ASN A 179 -27.16 -13.63 -3.21
CA ASN A 179 -26.60 -13.56 -1.86
C ASN A 179 -27.68 -13.49 -0.78
N SER A 180 -28.80 -12.83 -1.10
CA SER A 180 -29.95 -12.66 -0.20
C SER A 180 -31.19 -12.28 -1.03
N SER A 181 -32.35 -12.07 -0.36
CA SER A 181 -33.60 -11.62 -1.00
C SER A 181 -33.51 -10.23 -1.65
N ASN A 182 -32.43 -9.50 -1.41
CA ASN A 182 -32.25 -8.16 -1.95
C ASN A 182 -30.85 -7.91 -2.56
N LYS A 183 -29.98 -8.94 -2.68
CA LYS A 183 -28.64 -8.78 -3.24
C LYS A 183 -28.28 -9.87 -4.24
N ILE A 184 -27.82 -9.44 -5.41
CA ILE A 184 -27.28 -10.31 -6.46
C ILE A 184 -25.87 -9.85 -6.81
N THR A 185 -24.93 -10.78 -6.83
CA THR A 185 -23.58 -10.58 -7.36
C THR A 185 -23.50 -11.12 -8.78
N VAL A 186 -23.00 -10.30 -9.69
CA VAL A 186 -22.78 -10.69 -11.10
C VAL A 186 -21.28 -10.65 -11.37
N ASN A 187 -20.69 -11.80 -11.68
CA ASN A 187 -19.32 -11.88 -12.18
C ASN A 187 -19.38 -11.99 -13.70
N TYR A 188 -18.63 -11.16 -14.41
CA TYR A 188 -18.61 -11.13 -15.87
C TYR A 188 -17.24 -10.78 -16.42
N GLU A 189 -16.94 -11.16 -17.66
CA GLU A 189 -15.71 -10.78 -18.34
C GLU A 189 -15.77 -9.33 -18.84
N LYS A 190 -14.75 -8.50 -18.46
CA LYS A 190 -14.69 -7.07 -18.79
C LYS A 190 -14.93 -6.74 -20.27
N LYS A 191 -14.47 -7.60 -21.18
CA LYS A 191 -14.57 -7.38 -22.63
C LYS A 191 -15.80 -8.04 -23.28
N ALA A 192 -16.53 -8.91 -22.58
CA ALA A 192 -17.59 -9.70 -23.15
C ALA A 192 -18.97 -9.04 -23.00
N ILE A 193 -19.18 -8.20 -22.00
CA ILE A 193 -20.49 -7.62 -21.69
C ILE A 193 -20.35 -6.15 -21.32
N ASN A 194 -21.22 -5.32 -21.92
CA ASN A 194 -21.40 -3.93 -21.50
C ASN A 194 -22.31 -3.87 -20.26
N PHE A 195 -22.01 -2.97 -19.36
CA PHE A 195 -22.78 -2.70 -18.14
C PHE A 195 -24.27 -2.40 -18.41
N GLU A 196 -24.59 -1.69 -19.50
CA GLU A 196 -25.96 -1.41 -19.92
C GLU A 196 -26.78 -2.68 -20.19
N ILE A 197 -26.13 -3.70 -20.75
CA ILE A 197 -26.79 -5.00 -21.02
C ILE A 197 -27.20 -5.67 -19.72
N LEU A 198 -26.35 -5.61 -18.68
CA LEU A 198 -26.67 -6.16 -17.36
C LEU A 198 -27.85 -5.45 -16.71
N ILE A 199 -27.86 -4.11 -16.76
CA ILE A 199 -28.98 -3.32 -16.21
C ILE A 199 -30.29 -3.63 -16.96
N SER A 200 -30.24 -3.64 -18.28
CA SER A 200 -31.42 -3.94 -19.13
C SER A 200 -31.95 -5.34 -18.88
N TYR A 201 -31.04 -6.31 -18.73
CA TYR A 201 -31.41 -7.69 -18.43
C TYR A 201 -32.06 -7.84 -17.04
N LEU A 202 -31.54 -7.18 -16.00
CA LEU A 202 -32.19 -7.21 -14.68
C LEU A 202 -33.55 -6.54 -14.69
N LYS A 203 -33.69 -5.40 -15.38
CA LYS A 203 -34.98 -4.71 -15.55
C LYS A 203 -36.01 -5.54 -16.32
N SER A 204 -35.60 -6.25 -17.39
CA SER A 204 -36.50 -7.12 -18.16
C SER A 204 -36.97 -8.34 -17.35
N ASN A 205 -36.28 -8.70 -16.29
CA ASN A 205 -36.69 -9.71 -15.31
C ASN A 205 -37.44 -9.10 -14.10
N GLU A 206 -37.97 -7.88 -14.26
CA GLU A 206 -38.77 -7.15 -13.24
C GLU A 206 -38.02 -6.88 -11.93
N LEU A 207 -36.68 -6.91 -11.97
CA LEU A 207 -35.81 -6.64 -10.80
C LEU A 207 -35.54 -5.13 -10.68
N LYS A 208 -36.03 -4.54 -9.60
CA LYS A 208 -35.85 -3.11 -9.34
C LYS A 208 -34.55 -2.86 -8.61
N ILE A 209 -33.63 -2.16 -9.28
CA ILE A 209 -32.30 -1.83 -8.76
C ILE A 209 -32.42 -0.63 -7.83
N LEU A 210 -31.95 -0.79 -6.59
CA LEU A 210 -31.88 0.26 -5.57
C LEU A 210 -30.47 0.87 -5.48
N ASP A 211 -29.42 0.03 -5.58
CA ASP A 211 -28.03 0.47 -5.49
C ASP A 211 -27.11 -0.49 -6.27
N ILE A 212 -25.92 0.02 -6.64
CA ILE A 212 -24.93 -0.72 -7.41
C ILE A 212 -23.55 -0.47 -6.81
N SER A 213 -22.85 -1.55 -6.46
CA SER A 213 -21.45 -1.51 -6.04
C SER A 213 -20.60 -2.30 -7.03
N ILE A 214 -19.55 -1.69 -7.55
CA ILE A 214 -18.64 -2.30 -8.52
C ILE A 214 -17.32 -2.67 -7.82
N ASP A 215 -16.93 -3.91 -7.98
CA ASP A 215 -15.66 -4.44 -7.52
C ASP A 215 -14.83 -4.78 -8.78
N GLU A 216 -13.84 -3.96 -9.07
CA GLU A 216 -12.98 -4.11 -10.25
C GLU A 216 -11.86 -5.13 -10.06
N GLY A 217 -11.78 -5.68 -8.85
CA GLY A 217 -10.67 -6.50 -8.38
C GLY A 217 -9.49 -5.65 -7.88
N ASN A 218 -8.57 -6.29 -7.23
CA ASN A 218 -7.42 -5.64 -6.59
C ASN A 218 -6.15 -6.46 -6.80
N LEU A 219 -5.03 -5.95 -6.28
CA LEU A 219 -3.73 -6.64 -6.39
C LEU A 219 -3.73 -8.02 -5.70
N GLU A 220 -4.61 -8.27 -4.73
CA GLU A 220 -4.75 -9.56 -4.08
C GLU A 220 -5.29 -10.62 -5.06
N ASP A 221 -6.25 -10.25 -5.91
CA ASP A 221 -6.77 -11.14 -6.96
C ASP A 221 -5.68 -11.50 -7.96
N VAL A 222 -4.85 -10.52 -8.35
CA VAL A 222 -3.68 -10.75 -9.23
C VAL A 222 -2.69 -11.69 -8.58
N PHE A 223 -2.36 -11.44 -7.29
CA PHE A 223 -1.42 -12.26 -6.54
C PHE A 223 -1.90 -13.71 -6.45
N ILE A 224 -3.18 -13.92 -6.08
CA ILE A 224 -3.78 -15.26 -6.02
C ILE A 224 -3.75 -15.95 -7.38
N GLN A 225 -4.06 -15.23 -8.47
CA GLN A 225 -4.03 -15.79 -9.81
C GLN A 225 -2.63 -16.25 -10.24
N LEU A 226 -1.59 -15.47 -9.89
CA LEU A 226 -0.21 -15.74 -10.27
C LEU A 226 0.49 -16.77 -9.37
N THR A 227 -0.01 -17.00 -8.16
CA THR A 227 0.64 -17.88 -7.16
C THR A 227 -0.08 -19.22 -6.95
N LYS A 228 -1.26 -19.42 -7.55
CA LYS A 228 -2.07 -20.66 -7.46
C LYS A 228 -1.57 -21.83 -8.32
N ASN A 229 -0.39 -21.71 -8.92
CA ASN A 229 0.24 -22.83 -9.68
C ASN A 229 1.24 -23.58 -8.83
#